data_ff29527fdeb53af1c66eeed628b27dc4
#
_entry.id   ff29527fdeb53af1c66eeed628b27dc4
#
_cell.length_a   1.000
_cell.length_b   1.000
_cell.length_c   1.000
_cell.angle_alpha   90.00
_cell.angle_beta   90.00
_cell.angle_gamma   90.00
#
_symmetry.space_group_name_H-M   'P 1'
#
loop_
_entity.id
_entity.type
_entity.pdbx_description
1 polymer ?
#
loop_
_entity_poly.entity_id
_entity_poly.type
_entity_poly.pdbx_seq_one_letter_code
_entity_poly.pdbx_strand_id
1 'polypeptide(L)'
;LKNLGLDLAIFYSTSKEVFEGFKNQGFDSILCSVDFDDYAKKRDEEIAKIIPMQTFFDSFITHPNDCLKADKTPYKVFTPYYKNLEFIWNSYRLEEFETNKNLKLISYDFDFIPTLENMGFIKQTLPDFLQKNPDELLKDFEQKIDNYKIDRDFFDKNATSNLSVHLRFGLISPRQVFNKIKELRARTENKEFFVRELFWREFYNYILFHFP
;
A
#
# COMPACT_ATOMS: atom_id res chain seq x y z
N LEU A 1 -14.72 5.76 -2.49
CA LEU A 1 -15.51 4.75 -1.75
C LEU A 1 -17.00 4.94 -2.00
N LYS A 2 -17.59 6.11 -1.79
CA LYS A 2 -19.04 6.38 -1.99
C LYS A 2 -19.52 5.97 -3.39
N ASN A 3 -18.74 6.23 -4.44
CA ASN A 3 -19.06 5.83 -5.81
C ASN A 3 -19.08 4.30 -6.02
N LEU A 4 -18.50 3.54 -5.10
CA LEU A 4 -18.53 2.07 -5.07
C LEU A 4 -19.62 1.53 -4.13
N GLY A 5 -20.48 2.39 -3.58
CA GLY A 5 -21.44 2.01 -2.55
C GLY A 5 -20.79 1.66 -1.20
N LEU A 6 -19.53 2.05 -1.01
CA LEU A 6 -18.78 1.87 0.22
C LEU A 6 -18.71 3.16 1.02
N ASP A 7 -18.64 3.06 2.34
CA ASP A 7 -18.41 4.22 3.21
C ASP A 7 -17.17 3.99 4.09
N LEU A 8 -16.66 5.08 4.68
CA LEU A 8 -15.53 5.07 5.58
C LEU A 8 -15.97 5.63 6.93
N ALA A 9 -15.92 4.78 7.94
CA ALA A 9 -16.11 5.19 9.32
C ALA A 9 -14.86 5.91 9.82
N ILE A 10 -15.00 7.16 10.26
CA ILE A 10 -13.88 7.99 10.74
C ILE A 10 -14.08 8.25 12.22
N PHE A 11 -13.09 7.88 13.04
CA PHE A 11 -13.07 8.10 14.48
C PHE A 11 -11.89 8.99 14.87
N TYR A 12 -12.12 9.88 15.81
CA TYR A 12 -11.08 10.68 16.45
C TYR A 12 -10.98 10.27 17.92
N SER A 13 -10.32 9.15 18.15
CA SER A 13 -10.18 8.49 19.45
C SER A 13 -8.99 7.54 19.44
N THR A 14 -8.69 6.90 20.55
CA THR A 14 -7.70 5.83 20.60
C THR A 14 -8.23 4.56 19.90
N SER A 15 -7.32 3.79 19.28
CA SER A 15 -7.71 2.52 18.65
C SER A 15 -8.42 1.59 19.64
N LYS A 16 -7.97 1.55 20.90
CA LYS A 16 -8.57 0.74 21.96
C LYS A 16 -10.05 1.08 22.17
N GLU A 17 -10.37 2.37 22.38
CA GLU A 17 -11.74 2.85 22.63
C GLU A 17 -12.65 2.52 21.45
N VAL A 18 -12.17 2.72 20.22
CA VAL A 18 -12.92 2.41 18.99
C VAL A 18 -13.27 0.92 18.93
N PHE A 19 -12.31 0.02 19.16
CA PHE A 19 -12.54 -1.41 19.02
C PHE A 19 -13.28 -2.02 20.23
N GLU A 20 -13.17 -1.45 21.42
CA GLU A 20 -14.07 -1.75 22.55
C GLU A 20 -15.52 -1.39 22.21
N GLY A 21 -15.74 -0.23 21.58
CA GLY A 21 -17.03 0.19 21.07
C GLY A 21 -17.59 -0.80 20.04
N PHE A 22 -16.82 -1.23 19.07
CA PHE A 22 -17.25 -2.22 18.07
C PHE A 22 -17.62 -3.57 18.70
N LYS A 23 -16.80 -4.07 19.63
CA LYS A 23 -17.12 -5.30 20.37
C LYS A 23 -18.46 -5.21 21.11
N ASN A 24 -18.69 -4.09 21.78
CA ASN A 24 -19.94 -3.85 22.52
C ASN A 24 -21.18 -3.75 21.61
N GLN A 25 -20.97 -3.40 20.34
CA GLN A 25 -22.01 -3.34 19.31
C GLN A 25 -22.23 -4.67 18.58
N GLY A 26 -21.50 -5.72 18.96
CA GLY A 26 -21.67 -7.07 18.41
C GLY A 26 -20.88 -7.35 17.14
N PHE A 27 -19.82 -6.58 16.84
CA PHE A 27 -18.89 -6.96 15.79
C PHE A 27 -18.06 -8.19 16.22
N ASP A 28 -17.95 -9.18 15.34
CA ASP A 28 -17.33 -10.47 15.64
C ASP A 28 -15.82 -10.47 15.43
N SER A 29 -15.32 -9.71 14.46
CA SER A 29 -13.91 -9.71 14.07
C SER A 29 -13.50 -8.47 13.29
N ILE A 30 -12.19 -8.28 13.21
CA ILE A 30 -11.55 -7.24 12.39
C ILE A 30 -10.68 -7.90 11.32
N LEU A 31 -10.69 -7.32 10.13
CA LEU A 31 -9.79 -7.66 9.03
C LEU A 31 -8.89 -6.46 8.75
N CYS A 32 -7.58 -6.64 8.76
CA CYS A 32 -6.64 -5.55 8.47
C CYS A 32 -5.38 -6.05 7.76
N SER A 33 -4.67 -5.13 7.10
CA SER A 33 -3.35 -5.40 6.56
C SER A 33 -2.32 -5.48 7.67
N VAL A 34 -1.35 -6.40 7.54
CA VAL A 34 -0.22 -6.47 8.48
C VAL A 34 0.72 -5.27 8.29
N ASP A 35 1.22 -4.72 9.39
CA ASP A 35 2.31 -3.75 9.40
C ASP A 35 3.46 -4.27 10.29
N PHE A 36 4.68 -3.77 10.07
CA PHE A 36 5.89 -4.33 10.67
C PHE A 36 6.57 -3.42 11.69
N ASP A 37 6.15 -2.17 11.82
CA ASP A 37 6.72 -1.29 12.84
C ASP A 37 6.28 -1.68 14.26
N ASP A 38 7.10 -1.33 15.23
CA ASP A 38 6.85 -1.71 16.63
C ASP A 38 5.58 -1.10 17.22
N TYR A 39 5.20 0.08 16.76
CA TYR A 39 3.96 0.70 17.19
C TYR A 39 2.75 -0.08 16.68
N ALA A 40 2.73 -0.42 15.39
CA ALA A 40 1.65 -1.19 14.80
C ALA A 40 1.51 -2.57 15.43
N LYS A 41 2.64 -3.29 15.64
CA LYS A 41 2.64 -4.60 16.31
C LYS A 41 2.01 -4.52 17.71
N LYS A 42 2.44 -3.57 18.55
CA LYS A 42 1.91 -3.38 19.89
C LYS A 42 0.42 -3.02 19.88
N ARG A 43 0.03 -2.08 19.02
CA ARG A 43 -1.37 -1.72 18.81
C ARG A 43 -2.23 -2.93 18.44
N ASP A 44 -1.78 -3.70 17.45
CA ASP A 44 -2.53 -4.85 16.94
C ASP A 44 -2.62 -5.98 17.98
N GLU A 45 -1.56 -6.21 18.76
CA GLU A 45 -1.57 -7.14 19.90
C GLU A 45 -2.56 -6.72 20.99
N GLU A 46 -2.67 -5.43 21.28
CA GLU A 46 -3.64 -4.91 22.25
C GLU A 46 -5.07 -5.05 21.74
N ILE A 47 -5.32 -4.73 20.47
CA ILE A 47 -6.64 -4.85 19.85
C ILE A 47 -7.07 -6.31 19.73
N ALA A 48 -6.17 -7.23 19.40
CA ALA A 48 -6.45 -8.66 19.32
C ALA A 48 -6.94 -9.28 20.65
N LYS A 49 -6.61 -8.65 21.79
CA LYS A 49 -7.16 -9.03 23.12
C LYS A 49 -8.61 -8.56 23.32
N ILE A 50 -9.02 -7.55 22.58
CA ILE A 50 -10.38 -6.97 22.68
C ILE A 50 -11.33 -7.71 21.74
N ILE A 51 -10.97 -7.83 20.48
CA ILE A 51 -11.80 -8.41 19.43
C ILE A 51 -10.94 -9.32 18.52
N PRO A 52 -11.43 -10.49 18.07
CA PRO A 52 -10.71 -11.34 17.14
C PRO A 52 -10.22 -10.56 15.91
N MET A 53 -8.94 -10.70 15.56
CA MET A 53 -8.33 -9.99 14.46
C MET A 53 -7.67 -10.97 13.48
N GLN A 54 -7.95 -10.80 12.19
CA GLN A 54 -7.30 -11.51 11.10
C GLN A 54 -6.49 -10.52 10.27
N THR A 55 -5.20 -10.80 10.12
CA THR A 55 -4.28 -9.97 9.33
C THR A 55 -4.02 -10.57 7.97
N PHE A 56 -3.85 -9.72 6.95
CA PHE A 56 -3.57 -10.08 5.57
C PHE A 56 -2.29 -9.42 5.09
N PHE A 57 -1.52 -10.17 4.31
CA PHE A 57 -0.32 -9.68 3.66
C PHE A 57 -0.66 -9.21 2.24
N ASP A 58 -1.16 -8.00 2.11
CA ASP A 58 -1.68 -7.43 0.87
C ASP A 58 -0.90 -6.19 0.37
N SER A 59 -0.18 -5.53 1.26
CA SER A 59 0.54 -4.28 0.97
C SER A 59 1.88 -4.49 0.24
N PHE A 60 2.28 -5.73 -0.03
CA PHE A 60 3.58 -6.10 -0.58
C PHE A 60 3.46 -7.18 -1.66
N ILE A 61 4.50 -7.30 -2.47
CA ILE A 61 4.60 -8.33 -3.52
C ILE A 61 5.03 -9.66 -2.91
N THR A 62 6.02 -9.64 -1.99
CA THR A 62 6.63 -10.83 -1.39
C THR A 62 6.60 -10.75 0.13
N HIS A 63 6.36 -11.90 0.78
CA HIS A 63 6.51 -11.96 2.22
C HIS A 63 8.00 -11.89 2.60
N PRO A 64 8.41 -11.13 3.64
CA PRO A 64 9.82 -10.98 4.00
C PRO A 64 10.57 -12.30 4.24
N ASN A 65 9.91 -13.33 4.79
CA ASN A 65 10.51 -14.63 5.02
C ASN A 65 10.72 -15.47 3.75
N ASP A 66 10.13 -15.10 2.62
CA ASP A 66 10.28 -15.82 1.36
C ASP A 66 11.57 -15.41 0.61
N CYS A 67 12.24 -14.36 1.07
CA CYS A 67 13.46 -13.84 0.48
C CYS A 67 14.63 -13.85 1.47
N LEU A 68 15.15 -15.03 1.73
CA LEU A 68 16.31 -15.21 2.61
C LEU A 68 17.52 -15.76 1.82
N LYS A 69 18.72 -15.59 2.37
CA LYS A 69 19.93 -16.22 1.86
C LYS A 69 19.88 -17.75 2.06
N ALA A 70 20.81 -18.47 1.44
CA ALA A 70 20.93 -19.92 1.59
C ALA A 70 21.11 -20.38 3.04
N ASP A 71 21.76 -19.56 3.87
CA ASP A 71 21.95 -19.78 5.31
C ASP A 71 20.75 -19.34 6.17
N LYS A 72 19.62 -19.00 5.53
CA LYS A 72 18.39 -18.48 6.13
C LYS A 72 18.54 -17.14 6.86
N THR A 73 19.65 -16.43 6.67
CA THR A 73 19.80 -15.07 7.20
C THR A 73 19.25 -14.04 6.21
N PRO A 74 18.76 -12.88 6.70
CA PRO A 74 18.25 -11.84 5.82
C PRO A 74 19.35 -11.08 5.09
N TYR A 75 18.98 -10.52 3.93
CA TYR A 75 19.81 -9.58 3.20
C TYR A 75 19.87 -8.23 3.92
N LYS A 76 21.04 -7.58 3.87
CA LYS A 76 21.22 -6.20 4.40
C LYS A 76 21.48 -5.17 3.30
N VAL A 77 21.58 -5.63 2.05
CA VAL A 77 21.91 -4.79 0.89
C VAL A 77 20.93 -5.09 -0.23
N PHE A 78 20.43 -4.05 -0.87
CA PHE A 78 19.39 -4.14 -1.90
C PHE A 78 19.78 -5.02 -3.10
N THR A 79 20.98 -4.83 -3.65
CA THR A 79 21.36 -5.53 -4.89
C THR A 79 21.26 -7.06 -4.81
N PRO A 80 21.83 -7.74 -3.80
CA PRO A 80 21.65 -9.20 -3.68
C PRO A 80 20.22 -9.60 -3.32
N TYR A 81 19.48 -8.78 -2.56
CA TYR A 81 18.05 -9.00 -2.30
C TYR A 81 17.25 -8.98 -3.61
N TYR A 82 17.41 -7.93 -4.41
CA TYR A 82 16.71 -7.79 -5.69
C TYR A 82 17.05 -8.93 -6.67
N LYS A 83 18.33 -9.31 -6.77
CA LYS A 83 18.74 -10.43 -7.61
C LYS A 83 18.02 -11.74 -7.23
N ASN A 84 17.78 -11.97 -5.94
CA ASN A 84 17.04 -13.15 -5.50
C ASN A 84 15.57 -13.11 -5.90
N LEU A 85 15.00 -11.93 -6.13
CA LEU A 85 13.61 -11.72 -6.55
C LEU A 85 13.44 -11.41 -8.04
N GLU A 86 14.53 -11.33 -8.80
CA GLU A 86 14.50 -10.96 -10.22
C GLU A 86 13.63 -11.91 -11.06
N PHE A 87 13.48 -13.17 -10.64
CA PHE A 87 12.57 -14.13 -11.28
C PHE A 87 11.12 -13.65 -11.29
N ILE A 88 10.69 -12.81 -10.34
CA ILE A 88 9.33 -12.24 -10.30
C ILE A 88 9.09 -11.35 -11.52
N TRP A 89 10.09 -10.60 -11.97
CA TRP A 89 10.00 -9.82 -13.20
C TRP A 89 9.67 -10.68 -14.41
N ASN A 90 10.19 -11.91 -14.45
CA ASN A 90 9.93 -12.86 -15.52
C ASN A 90 8.57 -13.56 -15.41
N SER A 91 7.84 -13.39 -14.28
CA SER A 91 6.48 -13.88 -14.13
C SER A 91 5.58 -13.21 -15.17
N TYR A 92 4.62 -13.98 -15.70
CA TYR A 92 3.65 -13.42 -16.64
C TYR A 92 2.78 -12.36 -15.98
N ARG A 93 2.24 -12.67 -14.80
CA ARG A 93 1.38 -11.80 -14.01
C ARG A 93 1.42 -12.21 -12.55
N LEU A 94 1.33 -11.21 -11.66
CA LEU A 94 1.12 -11.45 -10.23
C LEU A 94 -0.37 -11.63 -9.95
N GLU A 95 -0.69 -12.46 -8.95
CA GLU A 95 -2.06 -12.66 -8.51
C GLU A 95 -2.66 -11.36 -7.97
N GLU A 96 -3.87 -11.05 -8.42
CA GLU A 96 -4.69 -9.95 -7.93
C GLU A 96 -5.99 -10.51 -7.38
N PHE A 97 -6.47 -9.91 -6.30
CA PHE A 97 -7.76 -10.29 -5.71
C PHE A 97 -8.85 -9.34 -6.21
N GLU A 98 -9.95 -9.92 -6.69
CA GLU A 98 -11.10 -9.13 -7.10
C GLU A 98 -11.88 -8.63 -5.88
N THR A 99 -12.33 -7.39 -5.96
CA THR A 99 -13.21 -6.83 -4.93
C THR A 99 -14.57 -7.52 -4.96
N ASN A 100 -15.00 -8.04 -3.82
CA ASN A 100 -16.35 -8.57 -3.70
C ASN A 100 -17.38 -7.44 -3.79
N LYS A 101 -18.10 -7.39 -4.92
CA LYS A 101 -19.13 -6.36 -5.19
C LYS A 101 -20.44 -6.56 -4.40
N ASN A 102 -20.59 -7.71 -3.73
CA ASN A 102 -21.79 -8.07 -2.98
C ASN A 102 -21.65 -7.83 -1.47
N LEU A 103 -20.67 -7.05 -1.04
CA LEU A 103 -20.53 -6.68 0.37
C LEU A 103 -21.75 -5.88 0.81
N LYS A 104 -22.46 -6.37 1.82
CA LYS A 104 -23.46 -5.58 2.54
C LYS A 104 -22.72 -4.72 3.54
N LEU A 105 -22.69 -3.43 3.28
CA LEU A 105 -22.14 -2.49 4.24
C LEU A 105 -23.20 -2.12 5.27
N ILE A 106 -22.80 -2.13 6.53
CA ILE A 106 -23.63 -1.56 7.60
C ILE A 106 -23.42 -0.05 7.54
N SER A 107 -24.51 0.69 7.34
CA SER A 107 -24.47 2.13 7.54
C SER A 107 -24.26 2.41 9.02
N TYR A 108 -23.20 3.12 9.33
CA TYR A 108 -22.91 3.57 10.68
C TYR A 108 -23.31 5.04 10.78
N ASP A 109 -24.23 5.34 11.66
CA ASP A 109 -24.60 6.74 11.93
C ASP A 109 -23.63 7.31 12.96
N PHE A 110 -22.92 8.36 12.57
CA PHE A 110 -21.93 9.00 13.42
C PHE A 110 -22.50 10.29 13.96
N ASP A 111 -22.51 10.46 15.26
CA ASP A 111 -22.89 11.69 15.93
C ASP A 111 -21.93 12.83 15.57
N PHE A 112 -20.67 12.52 15.24
CA PHE A 112 -19.66 13.49 14.90
C PHE A 112 -18.59 12.90 13.97
N ILE A 113 -18.41 13.51 12.81
CA ILE A 113 -17.27 13.25 11.92
C ILE A 113 -16.26 14.39 12.10
N PRO A 114 -15.05 14.13 12.62
CA PRO A 114 -14.04 15.16 12.82
C PRO A 114 -13.61 15.75 11.48
N THR A 115 -13.51 17.08 11.42
CA THR A 115 -12.87 17.78 10.29
C THR A 115 -11.37 17.93 10.54
N LEU A 116 -10.60 18.21 9.49
CA LEU A 116 -9.18 18.48 9.64
C LEU A 116 -8.93 19.69 10.55
N GLU A 117 -9.77 20.70 10.49
CA GLU A 117 -9.70 21.88 11.34
C GLU A 117 -9.95 21.53 12.82
N ASN A 118 -10.92 20.64 13.11
CA ASN A 118 -11.15 20.15 14.49
C ASN A 118 -9.93 19.39 15.05
N MET A 119 -9.14 18.76 14.18
CA MET A 119 -7.90 18.05 14.51
C MET A 119 -6.69 19.00 14.61
N GLY A 120 -6.87 20.30 14.35
CA GLY A 120 -5.82 21.32 14.39
C GLY A 120 -5.01 21.47 13.10
N PHE A 121 -5.45 20.88 11.98
CA PHE A 121 -4.81 21.05 10.69
C PHE A 121 -5.32 22.28 9.96
N ILE A 122 -4.40 22.99 9.31
CA ILE A 122 -4.74 24.12 8.44
C ILE A 122 -5.03 23.56 7.04
N LYS A 123 -6.14 23.97 6.45
CA LYS A 123 -6.51 23.59 5.09
C LYS A 123 -5.42 23.99 4.09
N GLN A 124 -4.95 23.06 3.32
CA GLN A 124 -3.95 23.24 2.27
C GLN A 124 -4.55 22.93 0.90
N THR A 125 -4.05 23.59 -0.13
CA THR A 125 -4.35 23.19 -1.51
C THR A 125 -3.49 21.98 -1.85
N LEU A 126 -4.13 20.87 -2.17
CA LEU A 126 -3.42 19.65 -2.56
C LEU A 126 -2.89 19.77 -3.99
N PRO A 127 -1.68 19.27 -4.27
CA PRO A 127 -1.16 19.13 -5.63
C PRO A 127 -2.13 18.33 -6.53
N ASP A 128 -2.20 18.69 -7.80
CA ASP A 128 -3.15 18.09 -8.77
C ASP A 128 -3.06 16.55 -8.83
N PHE A 129 -1.85 15.99 -8.72
CA PHE A 129 -1.67 14.54 -8.77
C PHE A 129 -2.34 13.81 -7.58
N LEU A 130 -2.55 14.46 -6.44
CA LEU A 130 -3.27 13.87 -5.31
C LEU A 130 -4.81 13.87 -5.51
N GLN A 131 -5.30 14.62 -6.49
CA GLN A 131 -6.71 14.64 -6.86
C GLN A 131 -7.06 13.60 -7.91
N LYS A 132 -6.04 13.03 -8.59
CA LYS A 132 -6.19 11.98 -9.59
C LYS A 132 -6.29 10.60 -8.93
N ASN A 133 -7.08 9.71 -9.53
CA ASN A 133 -7.08 8.31 -9.12
C ASN A 133 -5.84 7.55 -9.68
N PRO A 134 -5.52 6.36 -9.16
CA PRO A 134 -4.35 5.61 -9.61
C PRO A 134 -4.32 5.27 -11.11
N ASP A 135 -5.47 5.01 -11.73
CA ASP A 135 -5.56 4.67 -13.16
C ASP A 135 -5.23 5.88 -14.03
N GLU A 136 -5.69 7.07 -13.65
CA GLU A 136 -5.33 8.32 -14.32
C GLU A 136 -3.83 8.60 -14.22
N LEU A 137 -3.22 8.40 -13.06
CA LEU A 137 -1.79 8.58 -12.87
C LEU A 137 -0.97 7.57 -13.69
N LEU A 138 -1.41 6.32 -13.77
CA LEU A 138 -0.76 5.31 -14.61
C LEU A 138 -0.87 5.63 -16.10
N LYS A 139 -2.01 6.14 -16.54
CA LYS A 139 -2.20 6.61 -17.92
C LYS A 139 -1.30 7.80 -18.24
N ASP A 140 -1.17 8.75 -17.32
CA ASP A 140 -0.23 9.86 -17.47
C ASP A 140 1.22 9.38 -17.49
N PHE A 141 1.53 8.37 -16.67
CA PHE A 141 2.87 7.81 -16.60
C PHE A 141 3.24 7.00 -17.86
N GLU A 142 2.28 6.36 -18.52
CA GLU A 142 2.50 5.67 -19.80
C GLU A 142 3.15 6.57 -20.85
N GLN A 143 2.83 7.86 -20.85
CA GLN A 143 3.41 8.84 -21.79
C GLN A 143 4.87 9.21 -21.46
N LYS A 144 5.35 8.85 -20.28
CA LYS A 144 6.67 9.26 -19.75
C LYS A 144 7.63 8.09 -19.57
N ILE A 145 7.11 6.87 -19.45
CA ILE A 145 7.88 5.70 -19.03
C ILE A 145 9.04 5.37 -19.98
N ASP A 146 8.94 5.70 -21.26
CA ASP A 146 9.98 5.43 -22.24
C ASP A 146 11.32 6.17 -22.02
N ASN A 147 11.30 7.20 -21.19
CA ASN A 147 12.50 7.93 -20.78
C ASN A 147 12.75 7.84 -19.27
N TYR A 148 11.97 7.06 -18.55
CA TYR A 148 11.94 7.01 -17.08
C TYR A 148 13.32 6.79 -16.46
N LYS A 149 14.12 5.87 -17.01
CA LYS A 149 15.46 5.54 -16.52
C LYS A 149 16.38 6.76 -16.42
N ILE A 150 16.25 7.71 -17.36
CA ILE A 150 17.08 8.91 -17.42
C ILE A 150 16.40 10.07 -16.70
N ASP A 151 15.11 10.31 -17.03
CA ASP A 151 14.42 11.53 -16.63
C ASP A 151 14.05 11.56 -15.13
N ARG A 152 13.98 10.42 -14.47
CA ARG A 152 13.68 10.32 -13.02
C ARG A 152 14.68 11.05 -12.12
N ASP A 153 15.89 11.21 -12.57
CA ASP A 153 16.98 11.85 -11.80
C ASP A 153 16.99 13.39 -11.95
N PHE A 154 16.12 13.94 -12.78
CA PHE A 154 15.98 15.38 -12.99
C PHE A 154 14.75 15.92 -12.24
N PHE A 155 14.97 16.72 -11.19
CA PHE A 155 13.90 17.26 -10.33
C PHE A 155 12.97 18.26 -11.03
N ASP A 156 13.42 18.90 -12.08
CA ASP A 156 12.64 19.83 -12.91
C ASP A 156 11.69 19.11 -13.88
N LYS A 157 11.86 17.79 -14.05
CA LYS A 157 11.02 16.98 -14.93
C LYS A 157 9.90 16.29 -14.17
N ASN A 158 8.69 16.38 -14.71
CA ASN A 158 7.57 15.57 -14.23
C ASN A 158 7.66 14.14 -14.80
N ALA A 159 8.67 13.37 -14.40
CA ALA A 159 9.01 12.07 -14.97
C ALA A 159 8.52 10.87 -14.14
N THR A 160 8.03 11.09 -12.93
CA THR A 160 7.61 10.02 -12.01
C THR A 160 6.12 9.68 -12.15
N SER A 161 5.72 8.53 -11.60
CA SER A 161 4.32 8.07 -11.62
C SER A 161 3.42 8.80 -10.62
N ASN A 162 3.97 9.45 -9.62
CA ASN A 162 3.26 10.07 -8.49
C ASN A 162 2.35 9.11 -7.68
N LEU A 163 2.61 7.79 -7.74
CA LEU A 163 1.79 6.77 -7.09
C LEU A 163 2.10 6.55 -5.60
N SER A 164 3.13 7.18 -5.04
CA SER A 164 3.60 6.88 -3.69
C SER A 164 2.53 7.00 -2.61
N VAL A 165 1.72 8.06 -2.65
CA VAL A 165 0.61 8.28 -1.72
C VAL A 165 -0.47 7.22 -1.91
N HIS A 166 -0.82 6.91 -3.16
CA HIS A 166 -1.84 5.92 -3.49
C HIS A 166 -1.44 4.51 -3.05
N LEU A 167 -0.16 4.15 -3.21
CA LEU A 167 0.40 2.90 -2.68
C LEU A 167 0.41 2.88 -1.14
N ARG A 168 0.71 4.01 -0.49
CA ARG A 168 0.73 4.11 0.98
C ARG A 168 -0.65 3.91 1.58
N PHE A 169 -1.68 4.47 0.96
CA PHE A 169 -3.07 4.39 1.44
C PHE A 169 -3.87 3.23 0.83
N GLY A 170 -3.24 2.32 0.08
CA GLY A 170 -3.89 1.15 -0.46
C GLY A 170 -4.94 1.43 -1.54
N LEU A 171 -4.90 2.59 -2.19
CA LEU A 171 -5.78 2.91 -3.32
C LEU A 171 -5.44 2.12 -4.59
N ILE A 172 -4.23 1.59 -4.64
CA ILE A 172 -3.76 0.61 -5.61
C ILE A 172 -2.72 -0.29 -4.94
N SER A 173 -2.74 -1.59 -5.21
CA SER A 173 -1.75 -2.51 -4.68
C SER A 173 -0.45 -2.50 -5.51
N PRO A 174 0.71 -2.83 -4.92
CA PRO A 174 1.96 -2.95 -5.68
C PRO A 174 1.88 -4.06 -6.75
N ARG A 175 1.07 -5.10 -6.55
CA ARG A 175 0.83 -6.17 -7.54
C ARG A 175 0.08 -5.64 -8.76
N GLN A 176 -0.95 -4.82 -8.55
CA GLN A 176 -1.68 -4.16 -9.63
C GLN A 176 -0.78 -3.21 -10.41
N VAL A 177 0.05 -2.41 -9.71
CA VAL A 177 1.02 -1.52 -10.39
C VAL A 177 2.00 -2.34 -11.22
N PHE A 178 2.58 -3.41 -10.65
CA PHE A 178 3.48 -4.31 -11.37
C PHE A 178 2.84 -4.83 -12.67
N ASN A 179 1.64 -5.40 -12.58
CA ASN A 179 0.93 -5.97 -13.73
C ASN A 179 0.64 -4.91 -14.80
N LYS A 180 0.12 -3.75 -14.40
CA LYS A 180 -0.17 -2.64 -15.31
C LYS A 180 1.10 -2.14 -16.01
N ILE A 181 2.23 -2.00 -15.31
CA ILE A 181 3.50 -1.61 -15.93
C ILE A 181 3.98 -2.67 -16.95
N LYS A 182 3.79 -3.95 -16.67
CA LYS A 182 4.13 -5.01 -17.61
C LYS A 182 3.34 -4.90 -18.91
N GLU A 183 2.08 -4.51 -18.85
CA GLU A 183 1.16 -4.37 -19.99
C GLU A 183 1.44 -3.12 -20.84
N LEU A 184 2.12 -2.09 -20.31
CA LEU A 184 2.38 -0.85 -21.05
C LEU A 184 3.22 -1.09 -22.30
N ARG A 185 2.91 -0.33 -23.36
CA ARG A 185 3.69 -0.28 -24.60
C ARG A 185 4.90 0.63 -24.43
N ALA A 186 5.92 0.13 -23.75
CA ALA A 186 7.13 0.87 -23.46
C ALA A 186 8.35 -0.05 -23.53
N ARG A 187 9.56 0.54 -23.62
CA ARG A 187 10.81 -0.22 -23.62
C ARG A 187 10.94 -1.05 -22.35
N THR A 188 11.25 -2.33 -22.49
CA THR A 188 11.39 -3.26 -21.37
C THR A 188 12.34 -2.73 -20.30
N GLU A 189 13.48 -2.17 -20.68
CA GLU A 189 14.45 -1.60 -19.76
C GLU A 189 13.86 -0.52 -18.84
N ASN A 190 13.06 0.40 -19.37
CA ASN A 190 12.43 1.46 -18.56
C ASN A 190 11.36 0.91 -17.62
N LYS A 191 10.60 -0.10 -18.06
CA LYS A 191 9.64 -0.81 -17.21
C LYS A 191 10.34 -1.52 -16.06
N GLU A 192 11.45 -2.22 -16.33
CA GLU A 192 12.27 -2.87 -15.29
C GLU A 192 12.82 -1.86 -14.29
N PHE A 193 13.32 -0.72 -14.76
CA PHE A 193 13.80 0.35 -13.89
C PHE A 193 12.70 0.87 -12.97
N PHE A 194 11.49 1.04 -13.47
CA PHE A 194 10.36 1.46 -12.62
C PHE A 194 9.97 0.37 -11.61
N VAL A 195 9.85 -0.88 -12.05
CA VAL A 195 9.51 -2.00 -11.18
C VAL A 195 10.56 -2.20 -10.09
N ARG A 196 11.83 -1.94 -10.39
CA ARG A 196 12.90 -1.95 -9.39
C ARG A 196 12.64 -0.97 -8.24
N GLU A 197 11.95 0.15 -8.47
CA GLU A 197 11.56 1.07 -7.39
C GLU A 197 10.45 0.48 -6.50
N LEU A 198 9.57 -0.36 -7.04
CA LEU A 198 8.63 -1.12 -6.21
C LEU A 198 9.39 -2.08 -5.29
N PHE A 199 10.44 -2.75 -5.80
CA PHE A 199 11.27 -3.62 -4.98
C PHE A 199 12.12 -2.86 -3.95
N TRP A 200 12.49 -1.59 -4.20
CA TRP A 200 13.06 -0.75 -3.16
C TRP A 200 12.09 -0.52 -2.01
N ARG A 201 10.80 -0.27 -2.32
CA ARG A 201 9.76 -0.16 -1.31
C ARG A 201 9.62 -1.47 -0.50
N GLU A 202 9.62 -2.62 -1.18
CA GLU A 202 9.62 -3.95 -0.53
C GLU A 202 10.84 -4.11 0.39
N PHE A 203 12.02 -3.74 -0.09
CA PHE A 203 13.27 -3.88 0.66
C PHE A 203 13.29 -3.07 1.94
N TYR A 204 12.77 -1.84 1.95
CA TYR A 204 12.71 -1.07 3.18
C TYR A 204 11.78 -1.72 4.22
N ASN A 205 10.67 -2.28 3.81
CA ASN A 205 9.78 -3.03 4.71
C ASN A 205 10.42 -4.36 5.15
N TYR A 206 11.14 -5.01 4.26
CA TYR A 206 11.93 -6.20 4.57
C TYR A 206 12.99 -5.91 5.64
N ILE A 207 13.68 -4.77 5.54
CA ILE A 207 14.64 -4.34 6.56
C ILE A 207 13.93 -4.08 7.90
N LEU A 208 12.80 -3.36 7.89
CA LEU A 208 12.01 -3.11 9.10
C LEU A 208 11.52 -4.39 9.75
N PHE A 209 11.13 -5.40 8.96
CA PHE A 209 10.69 -6.69 9.48
C PHE A 209 11.80 -7.47 10.18
N HIS A 210 13.00 -7.51 9.58
CA HIS A 210 14.11 -8.34 10.08
C HIS A 210 15.03 -7.63 11.06
N PHE A 211 15.02 -6.30 11.09
CA PHE A 211 15.90 -5.45 11.89
C PHE A 211 15.10 -4.29 12.51
N PRO A 212 14.06 -4.57 13.32
CA PRO A 212 13.20 -3.57 13.94
C PRO A 212 13.93 -2.69 14.93
#